data_36290d35390587db8c0ab9e052fea091
#
_entry.id   36290d35390587db8c0ab9e052fea091
#
_cell.length_a   1.000
_cell.length_b   1.000
_cell.length_c   1.000
_cell.angle_alpha   90.00
_cell.angle_beta   90.00
_cell.angle_gamma   90.00
#
_symmetry.space_group_name_H-M   'P 1'
#
loop_
_entity.id
_entity.type
_entity.pdbx_description
1 polymer ?
#
loop_
_entity_poly.entity_id
_entity_poly.type
_entity_poly.pdbx_seq_one_letter_code
_entity_poly.pdbx_strand_id
1 'polypeptide(L)'
;MVIKMFKPKGIFYEKEIENYELGKYLLKKYEDTPKVIIENHNNIEEMRKRQNKDFMDMKRNLIIGVRKTHNFVPNHKTSDYLVPYTSSGCTAACMYCYLVCNYNKCAYLRLFVNREKMLDKIIKTAQKSDKTLTFEIGSNSDLILENTITNNLPWTIENFKNTPNGRLTFPTKFDMVD
;
A
#
# COMPACT_ATOMS: atom_id res chain seq x y z
N MET A 1 18.99 4.35 14.75
CA MET A 1 18.54 2.91 14.64
C MET A 1 18.61 2.53 13.18
N VAL A 2 19.49 1.60 12.78
CA VAL A 2 19.57 1.20 11.35
C VAL A 2 18.30 0.43 11.02
N ILE A 3 17.44 1.02 10.20
CA ILE A 3 16.22 0.35 9.73
C ILE A 3 16.66 -0.79 8.83
N LYS A 4 16.46 -2.01 9.31
CA LYS A 4 16.69 -3.18 8.48
C LYS A 4 15.69 -3.15 7.32
N MET A 5 16.18 -2.90 6.09
CA MET A 5 15.34 -2.95 4.89
C MET A 5 14.49 -4.23 4.89
N PHE A 6 13.21 -4.09 4.60
CA PHE A 6 12.32 -5.24 4.47
C PHE A 6 12.86 -6.21 3.41
N LYS A 7 13.15 -7.46 3.84
CA LYS A 7 13.57 -8.54 2.95
C LYS A 7 12.43 -9.56 2.89
N PRO A 8 11.66 -9.60 1.82
CA PRO A 8 10.59 -10.57 1.69
C PRO A 8 11.17 -11.99 1.57
N LYS A 9 10.48 -12.96 2.19
CA LYS A 9 10.77 -14.39 2.07
C LYS A 9 10.35 -14.94 0.71
N GLY A 10 9.25 -14.40 0.17
CA GLY A 10 8.71 -14.71 -1.14
C GLY A 10 7.86 -13.56 -1.67
N ILE A 11 7.76 -13.48 -2.98
CA ILE A 11 6.97 -12.47 -3.69
C ILE A 11 5.90 -13.17 -4.50
N PHE A 12 4.65 -12.78 -4.29
CA PHE A 12 3.51 -13.18 -5.09
C PHE A 12 3.06 -12.00 -5.94
N TYR A 13 3.03 -12.13 -7.25
CA TYR A 13 2.73 -10.98 -8.09
C TYR A 13 1.83 -11.31 -9.27
N GLU A 14 0.98 -10.36 -9.64
CA GLU A 14 0.19 -10.42 -10.87
C GLU A 14 1.08 -10.06 -12.07
N LYS A 15 1.03 -10.83 -13.15
CA LYS A 15 1.86 -10.59 -14.35
C LYS A 15 1.68 -9.18 -14.92
N GLU A 16 0.51 -8.59 -14.76
CA GLU A 16 0.17 -7.24 -15.22
C GLU A 16 1.11 -6.16 -14.63
N ILE A 17 1.75 -6.39 -13.46
CA ILE A 17 2.64 -5.41 -12.84
C ILE A 17 3.87 -5.09 -13.68
N GLU A 18 4.27 -5.98 -14.58
CA GLU A 18 5.40 -5.79 -15.49
C GLU A 18 5.20 -4.62 -16.47
N ASN A 19 3.94 -4.16 -16.64
CA ASN A 19 3.60 -2.99 -17.45
C ASN A 19 3.78 -1.65 -16.72
N TYR A 20 4.13 -1.68 -15.43
CA TYR A 20 4.26 -0.48 -14.59
C TYR A 20 5.71 -0.30 -14.15
N GLU A 21 6.19 0.95 -14.17
CA GLU A 21 7.58 1.26 -13.76
C GLU A 21 7.87 0.82 -12.32
N LEU A 22 6.94 1.05 -11.39
CA LEU A 22 7.08 0.59 -10.01
C LEU A 22 7.14 -0.94 -9.93
N GLY A 23 6.37 -1.65 -10.77
CA GLY A 23 6.39 -3.11 -10.84
C GLY A 23 7.76 -3.63 -11.29
N LYS A 24 8.29 -3.09 -12.39
CA LYS A 24 9.63 -3.43 -12.89
C LYS A 24 10.71 -3.15 -11.83
N TYR A 25 10.64 -1.97 -11.19
CA TYR A 25 11.55 -1.59 -10.11
C TYR A 25 11.54 -2.61 -8.96
N LEU A 26 10.36 -3.01 -8.49
CA LEU A 26 10.22 -3.97 -7.38
C LEU A 26 10.74 -5.36 -7.76
N LEU A 27 10.45 -5.83 -8.97
CA LEU A 27 10.95 -7.12 -9.47
C LEU A 27 12.49 -7.14 -9.56
N LYS A 28 13.09 -6.04 -9.97
CA LYS A 28 14.55 -5.87 -10.04
C LYS A 28 15.15 -5.74 -8.62
N LYS A 29 14.56 -4.91 -7.75
CA LYS A 29 15.01 -4.69 -6.36
C LYS A 29 15.13 -5.99 -5.58
N TYR A 30 14.25 -6.94 -5.86
CA TYR A 30 14.17 -8.24 -5.19
C TYR A 30 14.46 -9.40 -6.16
N GLU A 31 15.44 -9.23 -7.06
CA GLU A 31 15.75 -10.24 -8.08
C GLU A 31 16.08 -11.63 -7.50
N ASP A 32 16.78 -11.66 -6.36
CA ASP A 32 17.17 -12.90 -5.67
C ASP A 32 16.06 -13.54 -4.81
N THR A 33 14.91 -12.86 -4.67
CA THR A 33 13.81 -13.40 -3.86
C THR A 33 12.95 -14.35 -4.69
N PRO A 34 12.56 -15.53 -4.17
CA PRO A 34 11.65 -16.43 -4.85
C PRO A 34 10.35 -15.74 -5.25
N LYS A 35 9.93 -15.94 -6.48
CA LYS A 35 8.76 -15.26 -7.06
C LYS A 35 7.74 -16.28 -7.56
N VAL A 36 6.47 -15.99 -7.33
CA VAL A 36 5.32 -16.79 -7.78
C VAL A 36 4.35 -15.86 -8.50
N ILE A 37 4.00 -16.20 -9.73
CA ILE A 37 2.96 -15.50 -10.48
C ILE A 37 1.61 -15.95 -9.97
N ILE A 38 0.73 -14.99 -9.69
CA ILE A 38 -0.64 -15.22 -9.22
C ILE A 38 -1.64 -14.57 -10.17
N GLU A 39 -2.84 -15.11 -10.23
CA GLU A 39 -3.93 -14.53 -11.03
C GLU A 39 -4.57 -13.32 -10.35
N ASN A 40 -4.67 -13.34 -9.01
CA ASN A 40 -5.35 -12.29 -8.26
C ASN A 40 -4.75 -12.10 -6.86
N HIS A 41 -4.32 -10.87 -6.57
CA HIS A 41 -3.76 -10.48 -5.27
C HIS A 41 -4.73 -10.61 -4.08
N ASN A 42 -6.04 -10.75 -4.33
CA ASN A 42 -7.05 -10.96 -3.28
C ASN A 42 -7.30 -12.44 -2.97
N ASN A 43 -6.87 -13.34 -3.84
CA ASN A 43 -7.14 -14.77 -3.72
C ASN A 43 -5.86 -15.60 -3.92
N ILE A 44 -5.02 -15.63 -2.89
CA ILE A 44 -3.80 -16.44 -2.88
C ILE A 44 -4.12 -17.69 -2.08
N GLU A 45 -4.42 -18.79 -2.78
CA GLU A 45 -4.90 -20.03 -2.17
C GLU A 45 -3.91 -20.61 -1.16
N GLU A 46 -2.61 -20.58 -1.49
CA GLU A 46 -1.53 -21.03 -0.62
C GLU A 46 -1.53 -20.29 0.72
N MET A 47 -1.77 -18.98 0.72
CA MET A 47 -1.81 -18.15 1.93
C MET A 47 -3.10 -18.39 2.74
N ARG A 48 -4.22 -18.67 2.08
CA ARG A 48 -5.52 -18.93 2.73
C ARG A 48 -5.52 -20.25 3.50
N LYS A 49 -4.81 -21.26 3.04
CA LYS A 49 -4.71 -22.58 3.69
C LYS A 49 -3.84 -22.56 4.94
N ARG A 50 -3.04 -21.50 5.16
CA ARG A 50 -2.16 -21.40 6.32
C ARG A 50 -2.93 -21.19 7.63
N GLN A 51 -2.39 -21.72 8.73
CA GLN A 51 -2.97 -21.57 10.05
C GLN A 51 -2.60 -20.22 10.69
N ASN A 52 -3.32 -19.85 11.76
CA ASN A 52 -3.03 -18.59 12.48
C ASN A 52 -1.62 -18.56 13.10
N LYS A 53 -1.06 -19.70 13.48
CA LYS A 53 0.32 -19.81 13.98
C LYS A 53 1.36 -19.35 12.96
N ASP A 54 1.04 -19.42 11.67
CA ASP A 54 1.93 -19.02 10.56
C ASP A 54 1.84 -17.53 10.23
N PHE A 55 1.05 -16.76 10.99
CA PHE A 55 0.77 -15.35 10.72
C PHE A 55 2.05 -14.51 10.56
N MET A 56 3.02 -14.65 11.45
CA MET A 56 4.28 -13.91 11.39
C MET A 56 5.11 -14.28 10.17
N ASP A 57 5.08 -15.56 9.76
CA ASP A 57 5.76 -15.98 8.53
C ASP A 57 5.05 -15.44 7.29
N MET A 58 3.72 -15.43 7.27
CA MET A 58 2.95 -14.83 6.18
C MET A 58 3.24 -13.34 6.00
N LYS A 59 3.43 -12.59 7.09
CA LYS A 59 3.81 -11.16 7.03
C LYS A 59 5.18 -10.89 6.38
N ARG A 60 6.00 -11.90 6.25
CA ARG A 60 7.29 -11.81 5.55
C ARG A 60 7.18 -11.96 4.03
N ASN A 61 5.98 -12.24 3.51
CA ASN A 61 5.75 -12.27 2.08
C ASN A 61 5.27 -10.91 1.57
N LEU A 62 5.62 -10.62 0.33
CA LEU A 62 5.20 -9.41 -0.38
C LEU A 62 4.27 -9.80 -1.51
N ILE A 63 3.10 -9.18 -1.54
CA ILE A 63 2.14 -9.34 -2.63
C ILE A 63 2.16 -8.08 -3.48
N ILE A 64 2.27 -8.22 -4.80
CA ILE A 64 2.31 -7.08 -5.71
C ILE A 64 1.21 -7.27 -6.76
N GLY A 65 0.36 -6.27 -6.90
CA GLY A 65 -0.77 -6.34 -7.84
C GLY A 65 -1.14 -4.98 -8.43
N VAL A 66 -2.20 -5.00 -9.21
CA VAL A 66 -2.80 -3.79 -9.79
C VAL A 66 -4.16 -3.54 -9.14
N ARG A 67 -4.34 -2.39 -8.51
CA ARG A 67 -5.61 -2.03 -7.90
C ARG A 67 -6.63 -1.67 -8.96
N LYS A 68 -7.73 -2.42 -9.01
CA LYS A 68 -8.81 -2.20 -9.98
C LYS A 68 -9.87 -1.21 -9.49
N THR A 69 -10.09 -1.13 -8.18
CA THR A 69 -11.13 -0.29 -7.58
C THR A 69 -10.51 0.87 -6.83
N HIS A 70 -10.93 2.09 -7.16
CA HIS A 70 -10.44 3.35 -6.59
C HIS A 70 -11.58 4.17 -5.97
N ASN A 71 -12.53 3.53 -5.30
CA ASN A 71 -13.66 4.24 -4.68
C ASN A 71 -13.21 4.88 -3.37
N PHE A 72 -13.51 6.17 -3.23
CA PHE A 72 -13.31 6.89 -1.98
C PHE A 72 -14.46 6.56 -1.03
N VAL A 73 -14.14 6.42 0.24
CA VAL A 73 -15.11 6.22 1.29
C VAL A 73 -15.26 7.54 2.04
N PRO A 74 -16.47 8.14 2.08
CA PRO A 74 -16.69 9.35 2.87
C PRO A 74 -16.29 9.15 4.33
N ASN A 75 -15.60 10.14 4.88
CA ASN A 75 -15.17 10.17 6.27
C ASN A 75 -15.47 11.55 6.86
N HIS A 76 -15.95 11.58 8.10
CA HIS A 76 -16.35 12.81 8.76
C HIS A 76 -15.59 13.05 10.08
N LYS A 77 -14.44 12.36 10.26
CA LYS A 77 -13.62 12.47 11.48
C LYS A 77 -12.39 13.35 11.23
N THR A 78 -11.41 12.78 10.55
CA THR A 78 -10.07 13.38 10.36
C THR A 78 -9.84 13.85 8.93
N SER A 79 -10.71 13.42 8.00
CA SER A 79 -10.60 13.71 6.58
C SER A 79 -12.00 13.72 5.93
N ASP A 80 -12.13 14.25 4.72
CA ASP A 80 -13.36 14.13 3.94
C ASP A 80 -13.49 12.74 3.30
N TYR A 81 -12.37 12.11 2.96
CA TYR A 81 -12.36 10.80 2.33
C TYR A 81 -11.25 9.90 2.86
N LEU A 82 -11.59 8.63 3.09
CA LEU A 82 -10.61 7.55 3.17
C LEU A 82 -10.36 7.03 1.75
N VAL A 83 -9.09 7.01 1.36
CA VAL A 83 -8.70 6.68 -0.01
C VAL A 83 -7.86 5.41 -0.02
N PRO A 84 -8.34 4.34 -0.66
CA PRO A 84 -7.51 3.19 -0.95
C PRO A 84 -6.34 3.62 -1.84
N TYR A 85 -5.12 3.52 -1.33
CA TYR A 85 -3.92 3.99 -2.02
C TYR A 85 -2.99 2.83 -2.38
N THR A 86 -1.70 3.08 -2.40
CA THR A 86 -0.66 2.20 -2.96
C THR A 86 -0.42 0.93 -2.16
N SER A 87 -1.00 0.79 -0.96
CA SER A 87 -0.85 -0.43 -0.17
C SER A 87 -2.09 -0.81 0.63
N SER A 88 -2.08 -2.04 1.10
CA SER A 88 -3.03 -2.60 2.06
C SER A 88 -2.33 -3.67 2.88
N GLY A 89 -2.60 -3.71 4.18
CA GLY A 89 -1.81 -4.50 5.12
C GLY A 89 -0.49 -3.80 5.47
N CYS A 90 0.30 -4.39 6.33
CA CYS A 90 1.49 -3.76 6.87
C CYS A 90 2.53 -4.82 7.26
N THR A 91 3.81 -4.48 7.16
CA THR A 91 4.91 -5.35 7.60
C THR A 91 5.17 -5.29 9.11
N ALA A 92 4.63 -4.28 9.81
CA ALA A 92 4.74 -4.20 11.26
C ALA A 92 4.01 -5.35 11.96
N ALA A 93 4.56 -5.78 13.06
CA ALA A 93 4.03 -6.88 13.89
C ALA A 93 3.42 -6.36 15.20
N CYS A 94 2.59 -5.33 15.13
CA CYS A 94 1.93 -4.76 16.29
C CYS A 94 0.99 -5.79 16.94
N MET A 95 1.14 -6.01 18.24
CA MET A 95 0.35 -7.00 18.99
C MET A 95 -1.15 -6.68 19.04
N TYR A 96 -1.52 -5.41 18.90
CA TYR A 96 -2.91 -4.90 18.91
C TYR A 96 -3.35 -4.34 17.55
N CYS A 97 -2.87 -4.94 16.47
CA CYS A 97 -3.13 -4.46 15.12
C CYS A 97 -4.58 -4.75 14.71
N TYR A 98 -5.40 -3.71 14.54
CA TYR A 98 -6.79 -3.87 14.09
C TYR A 98 -6.90 -4.46 12.68
N LEU A 99 -5.88 -4.31 11.84
CA LEU A 99 -5.85 -4.93 10.50
C LEU A 99 -5.94 -6.46 10.58
N VAL A 100 -5.38 -7.06 11.63
CA VAL A 100 -5.47 -8.51 11.86
C VAL A 100 -6.91 -8.94 12.11
N CYS A 101 -7.67 -8.13 12.86
CA CYS A 101 -9.08 -8.41 13.16
C CYS A 101 -9.97 -8.23 11.92
N ASN A 102 -9.69 -7.22 11.10
CA ASN A 102 -10.52 -6.90 9.93
C ASN A 102 -10.16 -7.73 8.69
N TYR A 103 -8.88 -8.04 8.52
CA TYR A 103 -8.38 -8.75 7.32
C TYR A 103 -7.92 -10.17 7.62
N ASN A 104 -7.98 -10.57 8.88
CA ASN A 104 -7.60 -11.91 9.35
C ASN A 104 -6.23 -12.33 8.78
N LYS A 105 -6.17 -13.50 8.15
CA LYS A 105 -4.93 -14.01 7.53
C LYS A 105 -4.35 -13.13 6.42
N CYS A 106 -5.06 -12.09 5.99
CA CYS A 106 -4.68 -11.21 4.89
C CYS A 106 -3.99 -9.91 5.34
N ALA A 107 -3.51 -9.82 6.58
CA ALA A 107 -2.80 -8.62 7.08
C ALA A 107 -1.34 -8.50 6.59
N TYR A 108 -0.89 -9.32 5.64
CA TYR A 108 0.37 -9.14 4.93
C TYR A 108 0.35 -7.94 4.00
N LEU A 109 1.52 -7.41 3.68
CA LEU A 109 1.62 -6.25 2.81
C LEU A 109 1.27 -6.60 1.36
N ARG A 110 0.29 -5.90 0.81
CA ARG A 110 -0.02 -5.84 -0.62
C ARG A 110 0.34 -4.48 -1.16
N LEU A 111 1.18 -4.43 -2.18
CA LEU A 111 1.55 -3.22 -2.91
C LEU A 111 0.81 -3.15 -4.24
N PHE A 112 0.36 -1.96 -4.60
CA PHE A 112 -0.33 -1.70 -5.85
C PHE A 112 0.49 -0.75 -6.70
N VAL A 113 0.90 -1.22 -7.88
CA VAL A 113 1.89 -0.53 -8.71
C VAL A 113 1.33 0.58 -9.59
N ASN A 114 0.03 0.67 -9.76
CA ASN A 114 -0.65 1.67 -10.59
C ASN A 114 -0.94 2.98 -9.85
N ARG A 115 0.07 3.50 -9.14
CA ARG A 115 -0.01 4.69 -8.28
C ARG A 115 -0.45 5.95 -9.03
N GLU A 116 -0.09 6.08 -10.31
CA GLU A 116 -0.44 7.20 -11.16
C GLU A 116 -1.98 7.33 -11.29
N LYS A 117 -2.67 6.22 -11.55
CA LYS A 117 -4.15 6.20 -11.68
C LYS A 117 -4.84 6.59 -10.37
N MET A 118 -4.26 6.16 -9.23
CA MET A 118 -4.83 6.46 -7.91
C MET A 118 -4.65 7.93 -7.57
N LEU A 119 -3.47 8.48 -7.77
CA LEU A 119 -3.18 9.88 -7.50
C LEU A 119 -3.95 10.82 -8.44
N ASP A 120 -4.02 10.49 -9.74
CA ASP A 120 -4.79 11.25 -10.73
C ASP A 120 -6.27 11.38 -10.33
N LYS A 121 -6.89 10.32 -9.79
CA LYS A 121 -8.26 10.40 -9.29
C LYS A 121 -8.40 11.35 -8.10
N ILE A 122 -7.44 11.37 -7.17
CA ILE A 122 -7.42 12.30 -6.03
C ILE A 122 -7.33 13.74 -6.55
N ILE A 123 -6.35 14.00 -7.43
CA ILE A 123 -6.12 15.32 -8.04
C ILE A 123 -7.38 15.83 -8.75
N LYS A 124 -7.97 15.00 -9.62
CA LYS A 124 -9.20 15.37 -10.35
C LYS A 124 -10.38 15.65 -9.42
N THR A 125 -10.47 14.93 -8.30
CA THR A 125 -11.54 15.16 -7.33
C THR A 125 -11.31 16.47 -6.58
N ALA A 126 -10.08 16.78 -6.17
CA ALA A 126 -9.73 18.03 -5.51
C ALA A 126 -9.97 19.25 -6.44
N GLN A 127 -9.55 19.16 -7.69
CA GLN A 127 -9.70 20.22 -8.70
C GLN A 127 -11.16 20.59 -9.02
N LYS A 128 -12.09 19.63 -8.86
CA LYS A 128 -13.53 19.86 -9.09
C LYS A 128 -14.25 20.46 -7.89
N SER A 129 -13.57 20.60 -6.77
CA SER A 129 -14.17 21.07 -5.53
C SER A 129 -13.97 22.58 -5.35
N ASP A 130 -15.00 23.27 -4.89
CA ASP A 130 -14.95 24.68 -4.52
C ASP A 130 -14.35 24.91 -3.12
N LYS A 131 -14.11 23.83 -2.36
CA LYS A 131 -13.52 23.85 -1.03
C LYS A 131 -12.34 22.90 -0.94
N THR A 132 -11.43 23.16 -0.02
CA THR A 132 -10.32 22.24 0.28
C THR A 132 -10.86 20.90 0.80
N LEU A 133 -10.51 19.81 0.12
CA LEU A 133 -10.81 18.44 0.51
C LEU A 133 -9.57 17.78 1.09
N THR A 134 -9.75 17.09 2.21
CA THR A 134 -8.72 16.30 2.86
C THR A 134 -8.90 14.82 2.54
N PHE A 135 -7.88 14.21 1.93
CA PHE A 135 -7.86 12.80 1.57
C PHE A 135 -6.91 12.05 2.50
N GLU A 136 -7.43 11.10 3.25
CA GLU A 136 -6.63 10.21 4.08
C GLU A 136 -6.22 9.00 3.26
N ILE A 137 -4.92 8.90 2.95
CA ILE A 137 -4.30 7.79 2.24
C ILE A 137 -3.63 6.84 3.24
N GLY A 138 -3.62 5.54 2.95
CA GLY A 138 -2.91 4.56 3.78
C GLY A 138 -3.61 4.16 5.08
N SER A 139 -4.90 4.45 5.28
CA SER A 139 -5.67 4.02 6.46
C SER A 139 -5.66 2.50 6.71
N ASN A 140 -5.44 1.70 5.68
CA ASN A 140 -5.33 0.24 5.76
C ASN A 140 -3.89 -0.27 5.69
N SER A 141 -2.90 0.59 5.96
CA SER A 141 -1.49 0.31 5.83
C SER A 141 -0.67 1.20 6.77
N ASP A 142 0.64 1.19 6.62
CA ASP A 142 1.52 2.25 7.12
C ASP A 142 2.41 2.70 5.98
N LEU A 143 2.17 3.92 5.49
CA LEU A 143 2.85 4.45 4.30
C LEU A 143 4.33 4.76 4.55
N ILE A 144 4.74 5.02 5.78
CA ILE A 144 6.16 5.21 6.12
C ILE A 144 6.91 3.89 5.95
N LEU A 145 6.35 2.78 6.44
CA LEU A 145 6.94 1.46 6.19
C LEU A 145 6.92 1.07 4.70
N GLU A 146 5.81 1.33 4.01
CA GLU A 146 5.72 1.11 2.58
C GLU A 146 6.81 1.89 1.84
N ASN A 147 7.06 3.14 2.23
CA ASN A 147 8.03 4.02 1.59
C ASN A 147 9.45 3.44 1.62
N THR A 148 9.82 2.69 2.65
CA THR A 148 11.12 2.01 2.70
C THR A 148 11.30 0.97 1.58
N ILE A 149 10.19 0.49 1.01
CA ILE A 149 10.17 -0.49 -0.07
C ILE A 149 10.04 0.19 -1.43
N THR A 150 9.13 1.15 -1.56
CA THR A 150 8.63 1.68 -2.84
C THR A 150 9.13 3.07 -3.20
N ASN A 151 9.56 3.84 -2.20
CA ASN A 151 9.83 5.28 -2.34
C ASN A 151 8.63 6.06 -2.90
N ASN A 152 7.41 5.68 -2.51
CA ASN A 152 6.17 6.28 -3.03
C ASN A 152 5.84 7.64 -2.42
N LEU A 153 6.22 7.91 -1.18
CA LEU A 153 5.86 9.16 -0.52
C LEU A 153 6.49 10.38 -1.19
N PRO A 154 7.82 10.44 -1.45
CA PRO A 154 8.41 11.55 -2.19
C PRO A 154 7.78 11.71 -3.57
N TRP A 155 7.53 10.62 -4.28
CA TRP A 155 6.87 10.65 -5.57
C TRP A 155 5.44 11.22 -5.46
N THR A 156 4.67 10.81 -4.45
CA THR A 156 3.31 11.31 -4.21
C THR A 156 3.32 12.80 -3.89
N ILE A 157 4.21 13.25 -3.00
CA ILE A 157 4.35 14.66 -2.61
C ILE A 157 4.68 15.51 -3.85
N GLU A 158 5.68 15.10 -4.62
CA GLU A 158 6.12 15.83 -5.80
C GLU A 158 5.00 16.00 -6.84
N ASN A 159 4.21 14.95 -7.07
CA ASN A 159 3.13 14.99 -8.06
C ASN A 159 1.83 15.62 -7.53
N PHE A 160 1.69 15.78 -6.22
CA PHE A 160 0.49 16.37 -5.61
C PHE A 160 0.64 17.83 -5.17
N LYS A 161 1.87 18.29 -4.88
CA LYS A 161 2.17 19.59 -4.23
C LYS A 161 1.48 20.83 -4.83
N ASN A 162 1.18 20.82 -6.13
CA ASN A 162 0.53 21.92 -6.84
C ASN A 162 -0.97 21.70 -7.05
N THR A 163 -1.58 20.71 -6.38
CA THR A 163 -3.00 20.41 -6.55
C THR A 163 -3.84 21.44 -5.78
N PRO A 164 -4.66 22.26 -6.46
CA PRO A 164 -5.55 23.19 -5.78
C PRO A 164 -6.64 22.43 -5.03
N ASN A 165 -7.07 23.01 -3.92
CA ASN A 165 -8.16 22.47 -3.10
C ASN A 165 -7.96 21.02 -2.61
N GLY A 166 -6.71 20.56 -2.57
CA GLY A 166 -6.37 19.22 -2.08
C GLY A 166 -5.42 19.24 -0.89
N ARG A 167 -5.68 18.38 0.09
CA ARG A 167 -4.79 18.08 1.21
C ARG A 167 -4.67 16.57 1.37
N LEU A 168 -3.45 16.06 1.48
CA LEU A 168 -3.21 14.67 1.84
C LEU A 168 -2.91 14.55 3.33
N THR A 169 -3.41 13.49 3.93
CA THR A 169 -3.06 13.06 5.29
C THR A 169 -2.90 11.55 5.33
N PHE A 170 -2.10 11.05 6.25
CA PHE A 170 -1.97 9.61 6.48
C PHE A 170 -1.59 9.34 7.95
N PRO A 171 -2.18 8.31 8.57
CA PRO A 171 -1.78 7.84 9.87
C PRO A 171 -0.51 7.02 9.76
N THR A 172 0.41 7.19 10.71
CA THR A 172 1.59 6.35 10.86
C THR A 172 1.94 6.13 12.32
N LYS A 173 2.66 5.06 12.60
CA LYS A 173 3.25 4.74 13.91
C LYS A 173 4.77 4.85 13.89
N PHE A 174 5.34 5.36 12.82
CA PHE A 174 6.76 5.46 12.59
C PHE A 174 7.18 6.89 12.31
N ASP A 175 8.38 7.24 12.70
CA ASP A 175 8.99 8.58 12.64
C ASP A 175 10.07 8.72 11.56
N MET A 176 10.18 7.73 10.68
CA MET A 176 11.18 7.69 9.60
C MET A 176 10.76 8.59 8.43
N VAL A 177 10.77 9.91 8.65
CA VAL A 177 10.28 10.93 7.71
C VAL A 177 11.37 11.92 7.24
N ASP A 178 12.63 11.56 7.36
CA ASP A 178 13.79 12.37 6.94
C ASP A 178 13.88 12.56 5.42
#